data_0653bb7be315f90c93c718f1ef4b6e01
#
_entry.id   0653bb7be315f90c93c718f1ef4b6e01
#
_cell.length_a   1.000
_cell.length_b   1.000
_cell.length_c   1.000
_cell.angle_alpha   90.00
_cell.angle_beta   90.00
_cell.angle_gamma   90.00
#
_symmetry.space_group_name_H-M   'P 1'
#
loop_
_entity.id
_entity.type
_entity.pdbx_description
1 polymer ?
#
loop_
_entity_poly.entity_id
_entity_poly.type
_entity_poly.pdbx_seq_one_letter_code
_entity_poly.pdbx_strand_id
1 'polypeptide(L)'
;NYIFPKKDILKIKERLNGNKFFYLEKNISQKKYEDVMLLGDKAISSSESLIRLYPQDNLFSHIIGQIDDGNNGISGIEKSFDKELKKISEPLQLTVDTDIQFLIRKELIKYQKIFRSQGSAAILMDVNNGEIISMVSLPDFNLNKRETIKDVNYINKITKGTYELGSVFKTFTIASGINEELIEPETEFFDSKKTISCGDNHTIGEYDDKIPSDLK
;
A
#
# COMPACT_ATOMS: atom_id res chain seq x y z
N ASN A 1 -17.40 -0.19 33.83
CA ASN A 1 -18.16 -0.79 32.72
C ASN A 1 -18.99 0.19 31.93
N TYR A 2 -19.50 1.24 32.56
CA TYR A 2 -20.32 2.22 31.84
C TYR A 2 -19.52 3.03 30.81
N ILE A 3 -18.34 3.51 31.19
CA ILE A 3 -17.49 4.34 30.31
C ILE A 3 -16.72 3.47 29.28
N PHE A 4 -16.29 2.28 29.69
CA PHE A 4 -15.52 1.35 28.85
C PHE A 4 -16.17 -0.04 28.78
N PRO A 5 -17.31 -0.19 28.10
CA PRO A 5 -18.10 -1.43 28.13
C PRO A 5 -17.40 -2.65 27.50
N LYS A 6 -16.41 -2.41 26.62
CA LYS A 6 -15.64 -3.46 25.93
C LYS A 6 -14.39 -3.92 26.72
N LYS A 7 -14.07 -3.30 27.85
CA LYS A 7 -12.87 -3.64 28.62
C LYS A 7 -13.14 -4.77 29.60
N ASP A 8 -12.20 -5.68 29.68
CA ASP A 8 -12.23 -6.77 30.68
C ASP A 8 -11.85 -6.24 32.03
N ILE A 9 -12.85 -6.18 32.94
CA ILE A 9 -12.69 -5.65 34.27
C ILE A 9 -11.71 -6.50 35.11
N LEU A 10 -11.69 -7.82 34.91
CA LEU A 10 -10.81 -8.69 35.70
C LEU A 10 -9.34 -8.39 35.35
N LYS A 11 -9.03 -8.24 34.08
CA LYS A 11 -7.68 -7.85 33.65
C LYS A 11 -7.29 -6.45 34.13
N ILE A 12 -8.23 -5.51 34.18
CA ILE A 12 -7.96 -4.18 34.74
C ILE A 12 -7.66 -4.28 36.23
N LYS A 13 -8.45 -5.04 37.01
CA LYS A 13 -8.21 -5.25 38.43
C LYS A 13 -6.86 -5.90 38.71
N GLU A 14 -6.49 -6.91 37.95
CA GLU A 14 -5.16 -7.54 38.07
C GLU A 14 -4.03 -6.53 37.83
N ARG A 15 -4.18 -5.66 36.83
CA ARG A 15 -3.19 -4.62 36.54
C ARG A 15 -3.11 -3.54 37.60
N LEU A 16 -4.24 -3.18 38.21
CA LEU A 16 -4.29 -2.20 39.30
C LEU A 16 -3.62 -2.70 40.57
N ASN A 17 -3.57 -4.02 40.80
CA ASN A 17 -2.84 -4.62 41.93
C ASN A 17 -1.31 -4.59 41.73
N GLY A 18 -0.84 -4.26 40.53
CA GLY A 18 0.57 -4.07 40.24
C GLY A 18 1.00 -2.62 40.42
N ASN A 19 2.24 -2.41 40.84
CA ASN A 19 2.84 -1.08 41.02
C ASN A 19 3.32 -0.41 39.71
N LYS A 20 2.77 -0.81 38.55
CA LYS A 20 3.22 -0.29 37.26
C LYS A 20 2.14 0.57 36.62
N PHE A 21 2.58 1.71 36.07
CA PHE A 21 1.74 2.53 35.19
C PHE A 21 1.26 1.73 33.99
N PHE A 22 0.00 1.92 33.61
CA PHE A 22 -0.51 1.38 32.34
C PHE A 22 -1.59 2.30 31.75
N TYR A 23 -1.71 2.28 30.43
CA TYR A 23 -2.80 2.98 29.75
C TYR A 23 -4.11 2.21 29.89
N LEU A 24 -5.11 2.85 30.50
CA LEU A 24 -6.46 2.31 30.57
C LEU A 24 -7.11 2.31 29.17
N GLU A 25 -7.00 3.40 28.46
CA GLU A 25 -7.45 3.56 27.07
C GLU A 25 -6.55 4.58 26.39
N LYS A 26 -6.33 4.41 25.07
CA LYS A 26 -5.66 5.40 24.22
C LYS A 26 -6.71 6.02 23.29
N ASN A 27 -6.49 7.27 22.89
CA ASN A 27 -7.31 7.97 21.89
C ASN A 27 -8.81 8.00 22.28
N ILE A 28 -9.11 8.52 23.45
CA ILE A 28 -10.49 8.67 23.92
C ILE A 28 -11.13 9.94 23.37
N SER A 29 -12.45 9.90 23.14
CA SER A 29 -13.21 11.08 22.76
C SER A 29 -13.32 12.06 23.93
N GLN A 30 -13.55 13.34 23.62
CA GLN A 30 -13.73 14.40 24.62
C GLN A 30 -14.80 14.01 25.67
N LYS A 31 -15.92 13.48 25.23
CA LYS A 31 -16.99 13.02 26.15
C LYS A 31 -16.50 11.93 27.11
N LYS A 32 -15.77 10.93 26.62
CA LYS A 32 -15.21 9.89 27.50
C LYS A 32 -14.18 10.44 28.47
N TYR A 33 -13.38 11.39 28.03
CA TYR A 33 -12.43 12.08 28.87
C TYR A 33 -13.16 12.77 30.05
N GLU A 34 -14.19 13.55 29.76
CA GLU A 34 -15.02 14.24 30.76
C GLU A 34 -15.66 13.24 31.73
N ASP A 35 -16.27 12.16 31.23
CA ASP A 35 -16.88 11.11 32.05
C ASP A 35 -15.85 10.44 32.99
N VAL A 36 -14.60 10.24 32.52
CA VAL A 36 -13.54 9.67 33.36
C VAL A 36 -13.06 10.66 34.42
N MET A 37 -12.89 11.93 34.04
CA MET A 37 -12.42 12.95 35.00
C MET A 37 -13.46 13.28 36.09
N LEU A 38 -14.74 13.14 35.76
CA LEU A 38 -15.83 13.28 36.74
C LEU A 38 -15.80 12.21 37.84
N LEU A 39 -15.07 11.08 37.64
CA LEU A 39 -14.88 10.09 38.73
C LEU A 39 -14.02 10.63 39.88
N GLY A 40 -13.23 11.67 39.66
CA GLY A 40 -12.42 12.33 40.66
C GLY A 40 -11.32 11.47 41.27
N ASP A 41 -10.96 10.34 40.66
CA ASP A 41 -9.92 9.44 41.19
C ASP A 41 -8.53 9.99 40.85
N LYS A 42 -7.74 10.28 41.89
CA LYS A 42 -6.39 10.82 41.78
C LYS A 42 -5.38 9.89 41.12
N ALA A 43 -5.68 8.60 41.05
CA ALA A 43 -4.83 7.61 40.35
C ALA A 43 -5.02 7.64 38.81
N ILE A 44 -6.05 8.31 38.33
CA ILE A 44 -6.33 8.46 36.91
C ILE A 44 -5.80 9.81 36.44
N SER A 45 -4.92 9.76 35.45
CA SER A 45 -4.41 10.96 34.78
C SER A 45 -4.61 10.85 33.27
N SER A 46 -4.69 11.97 32.60
CA SER A 46 -4.74 12.04 31.13
C SER A 46 -3.51 12.77 30.62
N SER A 47 -3.10 12.42 29.43
CA SER A 47 -2.10 13.16 28.66
C SER A 47 -2.66 13.47 27.29
N GLU A 48 -2.41 14.67 26.79
CA GLU A 48 -2.72 15.03 25.42
C GLU A 48 -1.70 14.37 24.47
N SER A 49 -2.18 13.90 23.34
CA SER A 49 -1.34 13.39 22.28
C SER A 49 -1.86 13.82 20.91
N LEU A 50 -0.96 14.11 20.01
CA LEU A 50 -1.32 14.33 18.61
C LEU A 50 -1.66 13.00 17.97
N ILE A 51 -2.82 12.93 17.30
CA ILE A 51 -3.28 11.76 16.60
C ILE A 51 -3.25 12.05 15.11
N ARG A 52 -2.66 11.15 14.33
CA ARG A 52 -2.77 11.19 12.90
C ARG A 52 -4.13 10.63 12.49
N LEU A 53 -4.91 11.45 11.78
CA LEU A 53 -6.20 11.06 11.22
C LEU A 53 -6.07 10.91 9.70
N TYR A 54 -6.60 9.83 9.17
CA TYR A 54 -6.61 9.52 7.75
C TYR A 54 -8.05 9.58 7.22
N PRO A 55 -8.50 10.73 6.68
CA PRO A 55 -9.91 10.95 6.33
C PRO A 55 -10.44 9.98 5.25
N GLN A 56 -9.55 9.48 4.40
CA GLN A 56 -9.89 8.57 3.29
C GLN A 56 -9.74 7.08 3.65
N ASP A 57 -9.55 6.75 4.92
CA ASP A 57 -9.49 5.38 5.44
C ASP A 57 -8.53 4.46 4.65
N ASN A 58 -9.10 3.66 3.71
CA ASN A 58 -8.37 2.67 2.93
C ASN A 58 -7.77 3.22 1.63
N LEU A 59 -8.33 4.32 1.10
CA LEU A 59 -8.11 4.73 -0.29
C LEU A 59 -6.62 4.92 -0.64
N PHE A 60 -5.86 5.44 0.30
CA PHE A 60 -4.43 5.75 0.12
C PHE A 60 -3.52 4.94 1.04
N SER A 61 -3.99 3.79 1.56
CA SER A 61 -3.27 3.04 2.60
C SER A 61 -1.82 2.74 2.26
N HIS A 62 -1.55 2.27 1.04
CA HIS A 62 -0.20 1.93 0.60
C HIS A 62 0.63 3.12 0.12
N ILE A 63 0.01 4.25 -0.21
CA ILE A 63 0.70 5.49 -0.59
C ILE A 63 1.12 6.23 0.67
N ILE A 64 0.13 6.59 1.50
CA ILE A 64 0.37 7.35 2.73
C ILE A 64 1.20 6.52 3.71
N GLY A 65 0.84 5.25 3.89
CA GLY A 65 1.52 4.38 4.85
C GLY A 65 1.08 4.65 6.29
N GLN A 66 1.94 4.34 7.25
CA GLN A 66 1.60 4.34 8.67
C GLN A 66 2.69 4.97 9.52
N ILE A 67 2.27 5.39 10.71
CA ILE A 67 3.12 5.80 11.81
C ILE A 67 3.08 4.77 12.95
N ASP A 68 4.10 4.74 13.80
CA ASP A 68 4.09 3.99 15.06
C ASP A 68 3.36 4.76 16.18
N ASP A 69 3.33 4.17 17.39
CA ASP A 69 2.73 4.82 18.57
C ASP A 69 3.49 6.06 19.05
N GLY A 70 4.72 6.27 18.58
CA GLY A 70 5.55 7.44 18.84
C GLY A 70 5.42 8.51 17.75
N ASN A 71 4.47 8.38 16.83
CA ASN A 71 4.29 9.25 15.67
C ASN A 71 5.49 9.25 14.70
N ASN A 72 6.25 8.13 14.61
CA ASN A 72 7.31 7.99 13.62
C ASN A 72 6.75 7.24 12.40
N GLY A 73 7.09 7.70 11.20
CA GLY A 73 6.69 7.06 9.96
C GLY A 73 7.35 5.69 9.79
N ILE A 74 6.54 4.64 9.58
CA ILE A 74 7.03 3.25 9.40
C ILE A 74 6.85 2.71 7.99
N SER A 75 5.99 3.32 7.20
CA SER A 75 5.79 2.95 5.78
C SER A 75 5.29 4.13 4.95
N GLY A 76 5.38 4.00 3.61
CA GLY A 76 4.84 4.97 2.65
C GLY A 76 5.42 6.37 2.79
N ILE A 77 4.62 7.36 2.44
CA ILE A 77 4.96 8.79 2.54
C ILE A 77 5.26 9.19 4.00
N GLU A 78 4.51 8.66 4.97
CA GLU A 78 4.77 8.91 6.39
C GLU A 78 6.21 8.55 6.78
N LYS A 79 6.77 7.46 6.24
CA LYS A 79 8.16 7.07 6.47
C LYS A 79 9.15 7.91 5.66
N SER A 80 8.86 8.09 4.38
CA SER A 80 9.81 8.74 3.46
C SER A 80 10.02 10.21 3.81
N PHE A 81 8.97 10.86 4.32
CA PHE A 81 8.95 12.28 4.69
C PHE A 81 8.75 12.52 6.19
N ASP A 82 9.14 11.54 7.04
CA ASP A 82 8.90 11.61 8.49
C ASP A 82 9.50 12.87 9.13
N LYS A 83 10.71 13.25 8.72
CA LYS A 83 11.39 14.43 9.26
C LYS A 83 10.72 15.73 8.78
N GLU A 84 10.33 15.78 7.54
CA GLU A 84 9.66 16.90 6.91
C GLU A 84 8.28 17.09 7.53
N LEU A 85 7.48 16.04 7.57
CA LEU A 85 6.11 16.05 8.12
C LEU A 85 6.05 16.46 9.61
N LYS A 86 7.12 16.22 10.36
CA LYS A 86 7.23 16.68 11.76
C LYS A 86 7.60 18.14 11.91
N LYS A 87 8.17 18.77 10.88
CA LYS A 87 8.69 20.14 10.93
C LYS A 87 7.83 21.15 10.17
N ILE A 88 7.02 20.67 9.23
CA ILE A 88 6.36 21.50 8.24
C ILE A 88 5.14 22.19 8.84
N SER A 89 5.03 23.50 8.60
CA SER A 89 3.81 24.29 8.77
C SER A 89 2.87 24.21 7.55
N GLU A 90 3.41 23.80 6.40
CA GLU A 90 2.68 23.72 5.13
C GLU A 90 2.32 22.28 4.77
N PRO A 91 1.18 22.02 4.12
CA PRO A 91 0.81 20.69 3.66
C PRO A 91 1.78 20.15 2.62
N LEU A 92 2.15 18.86 2.72
CA LEU A 92 2.85 18.15 1.64
C LEU A 92 1.85 17.80 0.54
N GLN A 93 2.00 18.44 -0.63
CA GLN A 93 1.17 18.15 -1.80
C GLN A 93 1.69 16.91 -2.51
N LEU A 94 0.79 15.95 -2.80
CA LEU A 94 1.08 14.78 -3.61
C LEU A 94 0.47 14.92 -5.00
N THR A 95 0.97 14.15 -5.95
CA THR A 95 0.50 14.12 -7.35
C THR A 95 -0.74 13.24 -7.56
N VAL A 96 -1.09 12.43 -6.56
CA VAL A 96 -2.22 11.49 -6.66
C VAL A 96 -3.56 12.21 -6.70
N ASP A 97 -4.38 11.82 -7.69
CA ASP A 97 -5.74 12.29 -7.85
C ASP A 97 -6.71 11.39 -7.10
N THR A 98 -7.56 11.99 -6.27
CA THR A 98 -8.50 11.26 -5.39
C THR A 98 -9.59 10.53 -6.17
N ASP A 99 -10.13 11.15 -7.21
CA ASP A 99 -11.24 10.58 -7.99
C ASP A 99 -10.74 9.42 -8.85
N ILE A 100 -9.59 9.59 -9.47
CA ILE A 100 -8.93 8.54 -10.27
C ILE A 100 -8.52 7.36 -9.36
N GLN A 101 -7.93 7.63 -8.20
CA GLN A 101 -7.58 6.62 -7.21
C GLN A 101 -8.81 5.81 -6.77
N PHE A 102 -9.92 6.49 -6.48
CA PHE A 102 -11.17 5.84 -6.11
C PHE A 102 -11.74 4.98 -7.25
N LEU A 103 -11.74 5.50 -8.47
CA LEU A 103 -12.24 4.79 -9.65
C LEU A 103 -11.45 3.51 -9.90
N ILE A 104 -10.12 3.60 -9.96
CA ILE A 104 -9.24 2.46 -10.18
C ILE A 104 -9.41 1.43 -9.06
N ARG A 105 -9.45 1.86 -7.80
CA ARG A 105 -9.68 0.97 -6.66
C ARG A 105 -11.01 0.23 -6.78
N LYS A 106 -12.08 0.93 -7.12
CA LYS A 106 -13.42 0.35 -7.30
C LYS A 106 -13.43 -0.74 -8.38
N GLU A 107 -12.83 -0.48 -9.53
CA GLU A 107 -12.77 -1.47 -10.61
C GLU A 107 -11.88 -2.66 -10.24
N LEU A 108 -10.73 -2.44 -9.62
CA LEU A 108 -9.87 -3.53 -9.14
C LEU A 108 -10.61 -4.45 -8.15
N ILE A 109 -11.36 -3.91 -7.19
CA ILE A 109 -12.15 -4.70 -6.24
C ILE A 109 -13.19 -5.55 -6.97
N LYS A 110 -13.88 -4.97 -7.97
CA LYS A 110 -14.86 -5.68 -8.79
C LYS A 110 -14.23 -6.84 -9.53
N TYR A 111 -13.15 -6.61 -10.27
CA TYR A 111 -12.50 -7.66 -11.06
C TYR A 111 -11.76 -8.68 -10.19
N GLN A 112 -11.19 -8.29 -9.06
CA GLN A 112 -10.61 -9.23 -8.11
C GLN A 112 -11.66 -10.26 -7.62
N LYS A 113 -12.92 -9.85 -7.42
CA LYS A 113 -14.00 -10.76 -7.07
C LYS A 113 -14.38 -11.67 -8.22
N ILE A 114 -14.49 -11.13 -9.45
CA ILE A 114 -14.83 -11.89 -10.66
C ILE A 114 -13.80 -12.98 -10.93
N PHE A 115 -12.52 -12.63 -10.90
CA PHE A 115 -11.42 -13.55 -11.17
C PHE A 115 -10.96 -14.36 -9.95
N ARG A 116 -11.54 -14.10 -8.76
CA ARG A 116 -11.15 -14.76 -7.48
C ARG A 116 -9.65 -14.62 -7.20
N SER A 117 -9.03 -13.53 -7.61
CA SER A 117 -7.60 -13.31 -7.41
C SER A 117 -7.29 -12.97 -5.96
N GLN A 118 -6.14 -13.45 -5.47
CA GLN A 118 -5.68 -13.20 -4.10
C GLN A 118 -5.25 -11.75 -3.86
N GLY A 119 -4.90 -11.05 -4.94
CA GLY A 119 -4.53 -9.66 -4.91
C GLY A 119 -4.54 -9.05 -6.32
N SER A 120 -4.56 -7.75 -6.37
CA SER A 120 -4.49 -6.98 -7.60
C SER A 120 -3.79 -5.65 -7.34
N ALA A 121 -3.20 -5.09 -8.38
CA ALA A 121 -2.55 -3.80 -8.28
C ALA A 121 -2.62 -3.05 -9.63
N ALA A 122 -2.67 -1.74 -9.55
CA ALA A 122 -2.58 -0.86 -10.71
C ALA A 122 -1.85 0.43 -10.36
N ILE A 123 -1.09 0.94 -11.31
CA ILE A 123 -0.43 2.23 -11.25
C ILE A 123 -0.78 3.02 -12.51
N LEU A 124 -1.09 4.30 -12.33
CA LEU A 124 -1.25 5.25 -13.42
C LEU A 124 -0.21 6.36 -13.24
N MET A 125 0.58 6.57 -14.28
CA MET A 125 1.70 7.51 -14.28
C MET A 125 1.63 8.39 -15.53
N ASP A 126 1.93 9.68 -15.39
CA ASP A 126 2.18 10.55 -16.50
C ASP A 126 3.56 10.23 -17.10
N VAL A 127 3.60 9.83 -18.37
CA VAL A 127 4.83 9.42 -19.04
C VAL A 127 5.77 10.58 -19.36
N ASN A 128 5.27 11.83 -19.35
CA ASN A 128 6.08 13.00 -19.68
C ASN A 128 6.94 13.49 -18.52
N ASN A 129 6.45 13.32 -17.28
CA ASN A 129 7.11 13.87 -16.09
C ASN A 129 7.33 12.82 -14.99
N GLY A 130 6.76 11.61 -15.12
CA GLY A 130 6.88 10.52 -14.14
C GLY A 130 6.00 10.68 -12.90
N GLU A 131 5.06 11.63 -12.88
CA GLU A 131 4.14 11.80 -11.75
C GLU A 131 3.19 10.62 -11.61
N ILE A 132 3.07 10.12 -10.39
CA ILE A 132 2.12 9.06 -10.05
C ILE A 132 0.75 9.68 -9.78
N ILE A 133 -0.18 9.46 -10.70
CA ILE A 133 -1.55 9.96 -10.61
C ILE A 133 -2.41 9.04 -9.75
N SER A 134 -2.15 7.72 -9.78
CA SER A 134 -2.82 6.74 -8.94
C SER A 134 -1.92 5.52 -8.72
N MET A 135 -2.01 4.95 -7.50
CA MET A 135 -1.33 3.72 -7.14
C MET A 135 -2.22 2.91 -6.18
N VAL A 136 -2.80 1.83 -6.67
CA VAL A 136 -3.70 0.96 -5.90
C VAL A 136 -3.10 -0.42 -5.75
N SER A 137 -3.03 -0.92 -4.53
CA SER A 137 -2.63 -2.28 -4.20
C SER A 137 -3.69 -2.93 -3.31
N LEU A 138 -4.17 -4.12 -3.68
CA LEU A 138 -5.19 -4.87 -2.96
C LEU A 138 -4.67 -6.26 -2.54
N PRO A 139 -5.10 -6.77 -1.36
CA PRO A 139 -5.98 -6.14 -0.40
C PRO A 139 -5.34 -4.94 0.29
N ASP A 140 -6.16 -3.93 0.56
CA ASP A 140 -5.78 -2.75 1.31
C ASP A 140 -6.25 -2.85 2.78
N PHE A 141 -6.03 -1.79 3.56
CA PHE A 141 -6.36 -1.75 4.98
C PHE A 141 -6.78 -0.35 5.42
N ASN A 142 -7.57 -0.28 6.50
CA ASN A 142 -7.95 1.00 7.08
C ASN A 142 -6.82 1.55 7.96
N LEU A 143 -6.30 2.70 7.59
CA LEU A 143 -5.20 3.38 8.30
C LEU A 143 -5.57 3.77 9.74
N ASN A 144 -6.85 4.02 10.01
CA ASN A 144 -7.35 4.38 11.34
C ASN A 144 -7.65 3.16 12.23
N LYS A 145 -7.57 1.91 11.70
CA LYS A 145 -7.90 0.66 12.42
C LYS A 145 -6.74 -0.32 12.37
N ARG A 146 -5.61 0.05 12.94
CA ARG A 146 -4.34 -0.70 12.86
C ARG A 146 -4.43 -2.12 13.41
N GLU A 147 -5.19 -2.33 14.47
CA GLU A 147 -5.37 -3.62 15.12
C GLU A 147 -6.08 -4.68 14.25
N THR A 148 -6.69 -4.25 13.15
CA THR A 148 -7.39 -5.14 12.21
C THR A 148 -6.56 -5.53 10.99
N ILE A 149 -5.34 -5.00 10.86
CA ILE A 149 -4.52 -5.19 9.68
C ILE A 149 -3.84 -6.57 9.74
N LYS A 150 -4.00 -7.34 8.65
CA LYS A 150 -3.32 -8.62 8.47
C LYS A 150 -2.00 -8.39 7.72
N ASP A 151 -1.01 -9.23 7.96
CA ASP A 151 0.33 -9.12 7.33
C ASP A 151 0.27 -9.03 5.80
N VAL A 152 -0.60 -9.82 5.17
CA VAL A 152 -0.79 -9.82 3.71
C VAL A 152 -1.26 -8.47 3.16
N ASN A 153 -1.95 -7.66 3.97
CA ASN A 153 -2.45 -6.35 3.57
C ASN A 153 -1.37 -5.27 3.58
N TYR A 154 -0.27 -5.48 4.32
CA TYR A 154 0.81 -4.50 4.41
C TYR A 154 1.65 -4.38 3.14
N ILE A 155 1.66 -5.43 2.32
CA ILE A 155 2.53 -5.48 1.14
C ILE A 155 1.94 -4.61 0.03
N ASN A 156 2.63 -3.52 -0.29
CA ASN A 156 2.37 -2.81 -1.53
C ASN A 156 2.89 -3.64 -2.70
N LYS A 157 1.97 -4.22 -3.46
CA LYS A 157 2.27 -5.15 -4.55
C LYS A 157 2.99 -4.48 -5.73
N ILE A 158 2.90 -3.16 -5.84
CA ILE A 158 3.57 -2.40 -6.92
C ILE A 158 5.03 -2.20 -6.60
N THR A 159 5.35 -1.82 -5.34
CA THR A 159 6.71 -1.45 -4.96
C THR A 159 7.53 -2.59 -4.36
N LYS A 160 6.87 -3.64 -3.86
CA LYS A 160 7.51 -4.79 -3.18
C LYS A 160 7.14 -6.15 -3.77
N GLY A 161 6.16 -6.19 -4.67
CA GLY A 161 5.78 -7.43 -5.34
C GLY A 161 6.86 -7.86 -6.33
N THR A 162 7.12 -9.16 -6.41
CA THR A 162 7.98 -9.77 -7.42
C THR A 162 7.13 -10.72 -8.24
N TYR A 163 7.17 -10.57 -9.56
CA TYR A 163 6.30 -11.29 -10.48
C TYR A 163 7.08 -11.85 -11.66
N GLU A 164 6.67 -13.01 -12.13
CA GLU A 164 7.10 -13.55 -13.43
C GLU A 164 6.29 -12.83 -14.53
N LEU A 165 6.90 -11.89 -15.20
CA LEU A 165 6.23 -11.02 -16.16
C LEU A 165 5.84 -11.75 -17.46
N GLY A 166 6.50 -12.87 -17.76
CA GLY A 166 6.26 -13.63 -18.99
C GLY A 166 6.45 -12.75 -20.23
N SER A 167 5.52 -12.82 -21.16
CA SER A 167 5.57 -12.06 -22.43
C SER A 167 5.49 -10.54 -22.26
N VAL A 168 5.05 -10.01 -21.12
CA VAL A 168 5.08 -8.56 -20.84
C VAL A 168 6.52 -8.06 -20.81
N PHE A 169 7.49 -8.89 -20.44
CA PHE A 169 8.91 -8.54 -20.45
C PHE A 169 9.46 -8.23 -21.85
N LYS A 170 8.84 -8.76 -22.91
CA LYS A 170 9.22 -8.49 -24.31
C LYS A 170 9.17 -6.98 -24.64
N THR A 171 8.30 -6.23 -23.95
CA THR A 171 8.25 -4.76 -24.08
C THR A 171 9.59 -4.10 -23.76
N PHE A 172 10.29 -4.57 -22.71
CA PHE A 172 11.61 -4.05 -22.36
C PHE A 172 12.67 -4.45 -23.40
N THR A 173 12.58 -5.65 -23.95
CA THR A 173 13.50 -6.12 -25.00
C THR A 173 13.38 -5.24 -26.26
N ILE A 174 12.16 -4.99 -26.71
CA ILE A 174 11.91 -4.14 -27.87
C ILE A 174 12.31 -2.69 -27.60
N ALA A 175 11.94 -2.14 -26.44
CA ALA A 175 12.33 -0.79 -26.06
C ALA A 175 13.86 -0.61 -26.01
N SER A 176 14.59 -1.61 -25.51
CA SER A 176 16.05 -1.61 -25.52
C SER A 176 16.61 -1.63 -26.95
N GLY A 177 16.04 -2.47 -27.83
CA GLY A 177 16.46 -2.54 -29.24
C GLY A 177 16.27 -1.22 -29.99
N ILE A 178 15.15 -0.52 -29.72
CA ILE A 178 14.88 0.81 -30.30
C ILE A 178 15.85 1.85 -29.70
N ASN A 179 16.07 1.83 -28.38
CA ASN A 179 16.98 2.77 -27.72
C ASN A 179 18.45 2.64 -28.21
N GLU A 180 18.87 1.42 -28.53
CA GLU A 180 20.21 1.13 -29.05
C GLU A 180 20.27 1.27 -30.57
N GLU A 181 19.22 1.79 -31.22
CA GLU A 181 19.12 1.98 -32.67
C GLU A 181 19.34 0.69 -33.50
N LEU A 182 19.05 -0.48 -32.91
CA LEU A 182 19.19 -1.78 -33.57
C LEU A 182 17.95 -2.16 -34.37
N ILE A 183 16.80 -1.63 -33.98
CA ILE A 183 15.50 -1.82 -34.64
C ILE A 183 14.70 -0.53 -34.60
N GLU A 184 13.76 -0.41 -35.53
CA GLU A 184 12.74 0.64 -35.58
C GLU A 184 11.35 0.01 -35.42
N PRO A 185 10.30 0.80 -35.11
CA PRO A 185 8.94 0.27 -34.96
C PRO A 185 8.44 -0.50 -36.19
N GLU A 186 8.94 -0.13 -37.38
CA GLU A 186 8.60 -0.72 -38.67
C GLU A 186 9.53 -1.86 -39.08
N THR A 187 10.50 -2.25 -38.25
CA THR A 187 11.43 -3.35 -38.58
C THR A 187 10.68 -4.66 -38.75
N GLU A 188 10.81 -5.28 -39.93
CA GLU A 188 10.25 -6.59 -40.24
C GLU A 188 11.23 -7.71 -39.85
N PHE A 189 10.73 -8.76 -39.20
CA PHE A 189 11.52 -9.95 -38.87
C PHE A 189 11.09 -11.12 -39.75
N PHE A 190 12.02 -11.65 -40.49
CA PHE A 190 11.81 -12.80 -41.38
C PHE A 190 12.43 -14.06 -40.77
N ASP A 191 11.94 -15.21 -41.20
CA ASP A 191 12.46 -16.54 -40.82
C ASP A 191 12.51 -16.78 -39.28
N SER A 192 11.49 -16.31 -38.57
CA SER A 192 11.37 -16.50 -37.13
C SER A 192 11.37 -18.02 -36.74
N LYS A 193 12.37 -18.42 -35.97
CA LYS A 193 12.49 -19.81 -35.50
C LYS A 193 11.58 -20.07 -34.30
N LYS A 194 10.97 -21.25 -34.24
CA LYS A 194 10.14 -21.67 -33.11
C LYS A 194 10.92 -21.74 -31.80
N THR A 195 12.19 -22.00 -31.87
CA THR A 195 13.08 -22.15 -30.72
C THR A 195 14.39 -21.46 -30.98
N ILE A 196 14.89 -20.81 -29.94
CA ILE A 196 16.22 -20.16 -29.93
C ILE A 196 17.04 -20.81 -28.83
N SER A 197 18.25 -21.25 -29.17
CA SER A 197 19.20 -21.74 -28.20
C SER A 197 19.80 -20.56 -27.43
N CYS A 198 19.76 -20.63 -26.10
CA CYS A 198 20.28 -19.60 -25.21
C CYS A 198 21.30 -20.24 -24.28
N GLY A 199 22.60 -20.00 -24.55
CA GLY A 199 23.69 -20.69 -23.88
C GLY A 199 23.77 -22.17 -24.22
N ASP A 200 24.54 -22.91 -23.43
CA ASP A 200 24.91 -24.30 -23.77
C ASP A 200 23.78 -25.34 -23.59
N ASN A 201 22.77 -25.06 -22.74
CA ASN A 201 21.76 -26.04 -22.36
C ASN A 201 20.32 -25.52 -22.25
N HIS A 202 20.04 -24.29 -22.65
CA HIS A 202 18.70 -23.72 -22.58
C HIS A 202 18.15 -23.39 -23.95
N THR A 203 16.89 -23.78 -24.18
CA THR A 203 16.16 -23.45 -25.39
C THR A 203 14.92 -22.64 -25.00
N ILE A 204 14.76 -21.47 -25.59
CA ILE A 204 13.57 -20.65 -25.46
C ILE A 204 12.66 -20.97 -26.64
N GLY A 205 11.42 -21.34 -26.38
CA GLY A 205 10.41 -21.65 -27.39
C GLY A 205 9.13 -20.87 -27.18
N GLU A 206 8.32 -20.79 -28.22
CA GLU A 206 6.98 -20.24 -28.13
C GLU A 206 6.02 -21.22 -27.46
N TYR A 207 5.06 -20.63 -26.70
CA TYR A 207 4.00 -21.42 -26.03
C TYR A 207 3.02 -22.04 -27.05
N ASP A 208 2.76 -21.34 -28.16
CA ASP A 208 1.87 -21.82 -29.22
C ASP A 208 2.67 -22.34 -30.42
N ASP A 209 2.24 -23.45 -31.01
CA ASP A 209 2.89 -24.05 -32.17
C ASP A 209 2.74 -23.22 -33.47
N LYS A 210 1.97 -22.13 -33.41
CA LYS A 210 1.71 -21.25 -34.57
C LYS A 210 2.54 -19.98 -34.46
N ILE A 211 3.75 -20.00 -35.01
CA ILE A 211 4.51 -18.78 -35.21
C ILE A 211 4.19 -18.28 -36.63
N PRO A 212 3.80 -17.01 -36.80
CA PRO A 212 3.79 -16.41 -38.13
C PRO A 212 5.20 -16.48 -38.74
N SER A 213 5.30 -16.84 -39.99
CA SER A 213 6.60 -16.87 -40.71
C SER A 213 7.24 -15.48 -40.77
N ASP A 214 6.41 -14.46 -40.80
CA ASP A 214 6.82 -13.06 -40.88
C ASP A 214 6.09 -12.24 -39.85
N LEU A 215 6.84 -11.50 -39.05
CA LEU A 215 6.34 -10.58 -38.05
C LEU A 215 6.56 -9.14 -38.55
N LYS A 216 5.48 -8.38 -38.58
CA LYS A 216 5.50 -6.95 -38.88
C LYS A 216 5.20 -6.16 -37.65
#